data_8e56bba7d7f1a51a7f274929ab1f0362
#
_entry.id   8e56bba7d7f1a51a7f274929ab1f0362
#
_cell.length_a   1.000
_cell.length_b   1.000
_cell.length_c   1.000
_cell.angle_alpha   90.00
_cell.angle_beta   90.00
_cell.angle_gamma   90.00
#
_symmetry.space_group_name_H-M   'P 1'
#
loop_
_entity.id
_entity.type
_entity.pdbx_description
1 polymer ?
#
loop_
_entity_poly.entity_id
_entity_poly.type
_entity_poly.pdbx_seq_one_letter_code
_entity_poly.pdbx_strand_id
1 'polypeptide(L)'
;MSLLAQYFAQQQFCVLVEYLSSHQAQWPVKTQFAGFPAAMTLADRVHADDDEAPLQVAKQYPQEIEKVIHFSGKARDIQDFEQFLQDAKTQGQKNLLLLTGDKLKQHHYSHDLKPRTRYLESVNAVMEAKRQGGFHIGVAFNPFKYAEAEKEAQYLKLHKKMKAGADYVITQLGYDMAALQDAHAFLVQHQYAQKILACVMPLTLARAQFMLKHKVAGIVITPHMLQVLQQEKEQGLSDGVYVRCALQILMCRHLGFAGVHLSACHQPEEQSLLERYIEEYRHLSFAECEQLWNTLWQVQTGTEFHPKLAYYSRPATSSQIIKYQHLHLMHDALFESK
;
A
#
# COMPACT_ATOMS: atom_id res chain seq x y z
N MET A 1 11.95 19.53 -5.01
CA MET A 1 11.86 18.14 -4.48
C MET A 1 10.95 18.18 -3.27
N SER A 2 10.06 17.20 -3.06
CA SER A 2 9.25 17.07 -1.83
C SER A 2 10.11 16.57 -0.67
N LEU A 3 9.64 16.75 0.56
CA LEU A 3 10.34 16.24 1.73
C LEU A 3 10.38 14.70 1.72
N LEU A 4 9.28 14.03 1.31
CA LEU A 4 9.22 12.59 1.14
C LEU A 4 10.28 12.08 0.13
N ALA A 5 10.45 12.77 -1.00
CA ALA A 5 11.48 12.41 -1.98
C ALA A 5 12.91 12.59 -1.41
N GLN A 6 13.11 13.56 -0.53
CA GLN A 6 14.39 13.72 0.18
C GLN A 6 14.66 12.57 1.15
N TYR A 7 13.66 12.17 1.94
CA TYR A 7 13.78 11.02 2.84
C TYR A 7 14.15 9.74 2.07
N PHE A 8 13.50 9.50 0.92
CA PHE A 8 13.82 8.35 0.08
C PHE A 8 15.23 8.41 -0.52
N ALA A 9 15.68 9.60 -0.94
CA ALA A 9 17.03 9.79 -1.44
C ALA A 9 18.10 9.56 -0.36
N GLN A 10 17.78 9.90 0.88
CA GLN A 10 18.65 9.68 2.07
C GLN A 10 18.50 8.27 2.65
N GLN A 11 17.73 7.39 2.01
CA GLN A 11 17.45 6.02 2.47
C GLN A 11 16.85 5.96 3.88
N GLN A 12 16.09 6.98 4.27
CA GLN A 12 15.38 7.00 5.54
C GLN A 12 14.08 6.20 5.42
N PHE A 13 13.86 5.31 6.38
CA PHE A 13 12.61 4.56 6.48
C PHE A 13 11.48 5.49 6.94
N CYS A 14 10.38 5.58 6.19
CA CYS A 14 9.28 6.49 6.45
C CYS A 14 7.98 5.76 6.81
N VAL A 15 7.13 6.38 7.62
CA VAL A 15 5.79 5.90 7.91
C VAL A 15 4.76 6.85 7.29
N LEU A 16 4.03 6.38 6.30
CA LEU A 16 2.92 7.11 5.70
C LEU A 16 1.63 6.72 6.43
N VAL A 17 1.05 7.64 7.19
CA VAL A 17 -0.18 7.39 7.97
C VAL A 17 -1.40 7.80 7.16
N GLU A 18 -2.34 6.85 6.97
CA GLU A 18 -3.56 7.09 6.22
C GLU A 18 -4.61 7.85 7.05
N TYR A 19 -5.14 8.90 6.45
CA TYR A 19 -6.25 9.68 6.98
C TYR A 19 -7.42 9.64 5.98
N LEU A 20 -8.61 9.39 6.52
CA LEU A 20 -9.84 9.34 5.76
C LEU A 20 -10.63 10.64 5.94
N SER A 21 -11.32 11.09 4.91
CA SER A 21 -12.11 12.33 4.93
C SER A 21 -13.14 12.41 6.07
N SER A 22 -13.72 11.28 6.44
CA SER A 22 -14.69 11.18 7.55
C SER A 22 -14.13 11.39 8.95
N HIS A 23 -12.80 11.48 9.11
CA HIS A 23 -12.14 11.57 10.41
C HIS A 23 -11.37 12.88 10.63
N GLN A 24 -11.61 13.91 9.83
CA GLN A 24 -10.76 15.09 9.68
C GLN A 24 -10.57 15.96 10.92
N ALA A 25 -11.56 16.04 11.80
CA ALA A 25 -11.56 17.09 12.83
C ALA A 25 -10.77 16.73 14.10
N GLN A 26 -10.22 15.52 14.22
CA GLN A 26 -9.81 14.99 15.53
C GLN A 26 -8.42 14.37 15.60
N TRP A 27 -7.70 14.24 14.49
CA TRP A 27 -6.46 13.46 14.51
C TRP A 27 -5.21 14.33 14.56
N PRO A 28 -4.39 14.20 15.61
CA PRO A 28 -3.08 14.85 15.60
C PRO A 28 -2.22 14.24 14.50
N VAL A 29 -1.77 15.07 13.57
CA VAL A 29 -0.83 14.65 12.54
C VAL A 29 0.57 14.69 13.08
N LYS A 30 1.27 13.56 12.98
CA LYS A 30 2.65 13.43 13.43
C LYS A 30 3.61 13.64 12.25
N THR A 31 4.69 14.36 12.48
CA THR A 31 5.83 14.45 11.55
C THR A 31 6.87 13.35 11.77
N GLN A 32 6.70 12.61 12.87
CA GLN A 32 7.46 11.41 13.20
C GLN A 32 6.54 10.34 13.79
N PHE A 33 6.85 9.08 13.50
CA PHE A 33 6.16 7.92 14.04
C PHE A 33 7.21 6.90 14.51
N ALA A 34 7.22 6.57 15.78
CA ALA A 34 8.26 5.74 16.40
C ALA A 34 9.69 6.17 15.98
N GLY A 35 9.98 7.47 15.94
CA GLY A 35 11.27 8.03 15.54
C GLY A 35 11.58 7.96 14.03
N PHE A 36 10.71 7.42 13.20
CA PHE A 36 10.82 7.50 11.74
C PHE A 36 10.13 8.76 11.21
N PRO A 37 10.65 9.39 10.14
CA PRO A 37 9.92 10.44 9.43
C PRO A 37 8.52 9.96 9.05
N ALA A 38 7.52 10.81 9.26
CA ALA A 38 6.15 10.49 8.93
C ALA A 38 5.55 11.50 7.95
N ALA A 39 4.65 11.03 7.11
CA ALA A 39 3.84 11.83 6.21
C ALA A 39 2.37 11.37 6.28
N MET A 40 1.47 12.28 5.98
CA MET A 40 0.04 12.02 5.89
C MET A 40 -0.30 11.49 4.49
N THR A 41 -1.16 10.48 4.39
CA THR A 41 -1.78 10.11 3.11
C THR A 41 -3.27 10.38 3.14
N LEU A 42 -3.79 10.92 2.07
CA LEU A 42 -5.19 11.33 1.94
C LEU A 42 -5.86 10.49 0.86
N ALA A 43 -6.69 9.55 1.30
CA ALA A 43 -7.37 8.60 0.43
C ALA A 43 -8.49 9.25 -0.39
N ASP A 44 -8.73 8.73 -1.60
CA ASP A 44 -9.70 9.25 -2.56
C ASP A 44 -10.88 8.29 -2.69
N ARG A 45 -12.09 8.74 -2.33
CA ARG A 45 -13.36 8.01 -2.49
C ARG A 45 -13.34 6.61 -1.87
N VAL A 46 -13.09 6.55 -0.57
CA VAL A 46 -12.97 5.27 0.16
C VAL A 46 -14.34 4.69 0.48
N HIS A 47 -15.27 5.51 0.97
CA HIS A 47 -16.57 5.06 1.43
C HIS A 47 -17.66 5.29 0.37
N ALA A 48 -17.67 6.47 -0.26
CA ALA A 48 -18.64 6.87 -1.24
C ALA A 48 -18.00 7.68 -2.39
N ASP A 49 -18.72 7.78 -3.51
CA ASP A 49 -18.24 8.53 -4.67
C ASP A 49 -18.30 10.06 -4.43
N ASP A 50 -19.03 10.51 -3.40
CA ASP A 50 -19.17 11.89 -2.94
C ASP A 50 -18.33 12.21 -1.68
N ASP A 51 -17.43 11.32 -1.26
CA ASP A 51 -16.45 11.65 -0.23
C ASP A 51 -15.70 12.93 -0.60
N GLU A 52 -15.37 13.74 0.42
CA GLU A 52 -14.61 14.97 0.21
C GLU A 52 -13.29 14.71 -0.52
N ALA A 53 -13.04 15.51 -1.56
CA ALA A 53 -11.86 15.33 -2.39
C ALA A 53 -10.56 15.52 -1.57
N PRO A 54 -9.55 14.66 -1.76
CA PRO A 54 -8.31 14.70 -0.97
C PRO A 54 -7.60 16.06 -0.97
N LEU A 55 -7.68 16.81 -2.06
CA LEU A 55 -7.13 18.17 -2.15
C LEU A 55 -7.89 19.19 -1.27
N GLN A 56 -9.18 18.99 -1.04
CA GLN A 56 -9.93 19.84 -0.11
C GLN A 56 -9.59 19.50 1.34
N VAL A 57 -9.50 18.21 1.64
CA VAL A 57 -9.00 17.72 2.93
C VAL A 57 -7.61 18.26 3.23
N ALA A 58 -6.71 18.25 2.24
CA ALA A 58 -5.33 18.73 2.39
C ALA A 58 -5.23 20.20 2.86
N LYS A 59 -6.19 21.05 2.49
CA LYS A 59 -6.23 22.47 2.91
C LYS A 59 -6.50 22.66 4.39
N GLN A 60 -7.09 21.67 5.05
CA GLN A 60 -7.44 21.73 6.47
C GLN A 60 -6.22 21.49 7.38
N TYR A 61 -5.11 21.05 6.81
CA TYR A 61 -3.88 20.75 7.53
C TYR A 61 -2.76 21.72 7.17
N PRO A 62 -1.86 22.06 8.12
CA PRO A 62 -0.72 22.93 7.89
C PRO A 62 0.11 22.50 6.67
N GLN A 63 0.70 23.48 5.96
CA GLN A 63 1.49 23.18 4.76
C GLN A 63 2.80 22.45 5.08
N GLU A 64 3.33 22.61 6.28
CA GLU A 64 4.56 21.97 6.76
C GLU A 64 4.42 20.46 6.91
N ILE A 65 3.19 19.97 7.02
CA ILE A 65 2.92 18.53 7.06
C ILE A 65 3.06 17.97 5.65
N GLU A 66 3.98 17.04 5.49
CA GLU A 66 4.16 16.34 4.22
C GLU A 66 2.93 15.47 3.92
N LYS A 67 2.38 15.62 2.73
CA LYS A 67 1.15 14.94 2.31
C LYS A 67 1.36 14.15 1.03
N VAL A 68 0.69 13.00 0.92
CA VAL A 68 0.54 12.21 -0.29
C VAL A 68 -0.94 12.24 -0.69
N ILE A 69 -1.23 12.82 -1.82
CA ILE A 69 -2.60 12.97 -2.31
C ILE A 69 -2.93 11.80 -3.23
N HIS A 70 -3.97 11.05 -2.90
CA HIS A 70 -4.44 9.97 -3.75
C HIS A 70 -5.31 10.51 -4.89
N PHE A 71 -5.22 9.86 -6.03
CA PHE A 71 -6.12 10.06 -7.16
C PHE A 71 -6.55 8.70 -7.71
N SER A 72 -7.83 8.43 -7.70
CA SER A 72 -8.43 7.25 -8.30
C SER A 72 -8.98 7.58 -9.68
N GLY A 73 -8.56 6.84 -10.70
CA GLY A 73 -9.05 6.99 -12.08
C GLY A 73 -10.47 6.49 -12.31
N LYS A 74 -11.09 5.84 -11.30
CA LYS A 74 -12.46 5.35 -11.38
C LYS A 74 -13.44 6.50 -11.64
N ALA A 75 -14.29 6.35 -12.64
CA ALA A 75 -15.28 7.33 -13.10
C ALA A 75 -14.66 8.70 -13.48
N ARG A 76 -13.36 8.72 -13.81
CA ARG A 76 -12.63 9.92 -14.22
C ARG A 76 -11.89 9.67 -15.54
N ASP A 77 -11.70 10.71 -16.31
CA ASP A 77 -10.92 10.69 -17.55
C ASP A 77 -9.65 11.55 -17.44
N ILE A 78 -8.98 11.73 -18.56
CA ILE A 78 -7.73 12.50 -18.61
C ILE A 78 -7.95 13.97 -18.28
N GLN A 79 -9.10 14.55 -18.66
CA GLN A 79 -9.40 15.97 -18.39
C GLN A 79 -9.62 16.22 -16.90
N ASP A 80 -10.34 15.32 -16.22
CA ASP A 80 -10.48 15.37 -14.76
C ASP A 80 -9.12 15.29 -14.07
N PHE A 81 -8.22 14.48 -14.61
CA PHE A 81 -6.89 14.33 -14.05
C PHE A 81 -6.01 15.55 -14.30
N GLU A 82 -6.06 16.13 -15.48
CA GLU A 82 -5.34 17.38 -15.78
C GLU A 82 -5.79 18.52 -14.87
N GLN A 83 -7.09 18.66 -14.62
CA GLN A 83 -7.60 19.63 -13.64
C GLN A 83 -7.09 19.34 -12.22
N PHE A 84 -7.13 18.07 -11.80
CA PHE A 84 -6.58 17.67 -10.51
C PHE A 84 -5.09 18.04 -10.37
N LEU A 85 -4.27 17.84 -11.42
CA LEU A 85 -2.85 18.20 -11.40
C LEU A 85 -2.64 19.71 -11.29
N GLN A 86 -3.47 20.54 -11.94
CA GLN A 86 -3.42 21.99 -11.83
C GLN A 86 -3.77 22.44 -10.40
N ASP A 87 -4.84 21.88 -9.83
CA ASP A 87 -5.27 22.16 -8.47
C ASP A 87 -4.21 21.76 -7.45
N ALA A 88 -3.57 20.59 -7.62
CA ALA A 88 -2.49 20.12 -6.78
C ALA A 88 -1.28 21.06 -6.83
N LYS A 89 -0.88 21.53 -8.03
CA LYS A 89 0.20 22.52 -8.19
C LYS A 89 -0.12 23.84 -7.51
N THR A 90 -1.34 24.33 -7.69
CA THR A 90 -1.80 25.59 -7.08
C THR A 90 -1.74 25.53 -5.56
N GLN A 91 -2.00 24.36 -4.99
CA GLN A 91 -1.94 24.12 -3.54
C GLN A 91 -0.55 23.70 -3.05
N GLY A 92 0.47 23.66 -3.91
CA GLY A 92 1.83 23.24 -3.56
C GLY A 92 1.98 21.77 -3.23
N GLN A 93 0.99 20.92 -3.55
CA GLN A 93 1.04 19.48 -3.31
C GLN A 93 1.97 18.82 -4.33
N LYS A 94 2.93 18.02 -3.85
CA LYS A 94 3.98 17.45 -4.70
C LYS A 94 3.93 15.93 -4.79
N ASN A 95 3.46 15.24 -3.73
CA ASN A 95 3.44 13.78 -3.74
C ASN A 95 2.04 13.28 -4.08
N LEU A 96 1.99 12.41 -5.05
CA LEU A 96 0.76 11.80 -5.54
C LEU A 96 0.82 10.27 -5.38
N LEU A 97 -0.31 9.65 -5.10
CA LEU A 97 -0.51 8.21 -5.27
C LEU A 97 -1.59 7.98 -6.33
N LEU A 98 -1.19 7.45 -7.48
CA LEU A 98 -2.05 7.29 -8.66
C LEU A 98 -2.59 5.86 -8.73
N LEU A 99 -3.91 5.74 -8.59
CA LEU A 99 -4.66 4.49 -8.54
C LEU A 99 -5.57 4.38 -9.77
N THR A 100 -5.70 3.16 -10.29
CA THR A 100 -6.74 2.87 -11.27
C THR A 100 -8.13 2.90 -10.61
N GLY A 101 -8.20 2.47 -9.35
CA GLY A 101 -9.43 2.33 -8.57
C GLY A 101 -10.15 1.01 -8.84
N ASP A 102 -11.19 0.74 -8.06
CA ASP A 102 -11.99 -0.48 -8.17
C ASP A 102 -12.97 -0.40 -9.35
N LYS A 103 -13.47 -1.56 -9.80
CA LYS A 103 -14.47 -1.62 -10.87
C LYS A 103 -15.71 -0.82 -10.48
N LEU A 104 -16.25 -0.05 -11.44
CA LEU A 104 -17.52 0.65 -11.27
C LEU A 104 -18.65 -0.36 -11.01
N LYS A 105 -19.46 -0.11 -10.01
CA LYS A 105 -20.75 -0.82 -9.85
C LYS A 105 -21.68 -0.35 -10.96
N GLN A 106 -22.49 -1.25 -11.52
CA GLN A 106 -23.33 -1.01 -12.70
C GLN A 106 -24.32 0.18 -12.59
N HIS A 107 -24.49 0.77 -11.42
CA HIS A 107 -25.49 1.81 -11.13
C HIS A 107 -25.06 3.26 -11.41
N HIS A 108 -23.84 3.50 -11.89
CA HIS A 108 -23.32 4.85 -12.14
C HIS A 108 -23.29 5.23 -13.63
N TYR A 109 -24.17 4.66 -14.43
CA TYR A 109 -24.37 5.16 -15.79
C TYR A 109 -25.23 6.43 -15.71
N SER A 110 -24.64 7.57 -16.07
CA SER A 110 -25.44 8.76 -16.38
C SER A 110 -26.44 8.41 -17.48
N HIS A 111 -27.63 8.98 -17.45
CA HIS A 111 -28.70 8.78 -18.45
C HIS A 111 -28.34 9.24 -19.87
N ASP A 112 -27.10 9.61 -20.14
CA ASP A 112 -26.63 9.96 -21.47
C ASP A 112 -26.56 8.70 -22.36
N LEU A 113 -27.17 8.81 -23.51
CA LEU A 113 -27.47 7.76 -24.52
C LEU A 113 -26.23 7.00 -25.07
N LYS A 114 -25.01 7.26 -24.57
CA LYS A 114 -23.80 6.50 -24.81
C LYS A 114 -22.98 6.42 -23.51
N PRO A 115 -23.09 5.34 -22.74
CA PRO A 115 -22.28 5.16 -21.55
C PRO A 115 -20.80 5.05 -21.95
N ARG A 116 -20.06 6.14 -21.90
CA ARG A 116 -18.60 6.08 -21.90
C ARG A 116 -18.17 5.60 -20.53
N THR A 117 -17.51 4.46 -20.47
CA THR A 117 -16.82 4.04 -19.25
C THR A 117 -15.67 5.01 -19.02
N ARG A 118 -15.86 5.98 -18.14
CA ARG A 118 -14.79 6.87 -17.70
C ARG A 118 -13.91 6.09 -16.73
N TYR A 119 -12.68 5.80 -17.15
CA TYR A 119 -11.77 5.00 -16.36
C TYR A 119 -10.34 5.29 -16.79
N LEU A 120 -9.62 6.07 -15.98
CA LEU A 120 -8.24 6.40 -16.25
C LEU A 120 -7.30 5.36 -15.60
N GLU A 121 -6.61 4.60 -16.43
CA GLU A 121 -5.59 3.67 -15.97
C GLU A 121 -4.40 4.40 -15.34
N SER A 122 -3.88 3.86 -14.23
CA SER A 122 -2.79 4.49 -13.49
C SER A 122 -1.51 4.66 -14.30
N VAL A 123 -1.24 3.81 -15.30
CA VAL A 123 -0.11 3.97 -16.21
C VAL A 123 -0.22 5.28 -17.01
N ASN A 124 -1.41 5.55 -17.58
CA ASN A 124 -1.67 6.77 -18.34
C ASN A 124 -1.61 8.01 -17.43
N ALA A 125 -2.13 7.89 -16.20
CA ALA A 125 -2.02 8.96 -15.20
C ALA A 125 -0.55 9.27 -14.86
N VAL A 126 0.30 8.25 -14.69
CA VAL A 126 1.74 8.45 -14.45
C VAL A 126 2.39 9.19 -15.61
N MET A 127 2.14 8.75 -16.85
CA MET A 127 2.70 9.40 -18.05
C MET A 127 2.31 10.87 -18.11
N GLU A 128 1.04 11.18 -17.88
CA GLU A 128 0.56 12.56 -17.92
C GLU A 128 1.15 13.41 -16.78
N ALA A 129 1.19 12.89 -15.54
CA ALA A 129 1.80 13.61 -14.41
C ALA A 129 3.30 13.87 -14.65
N LYS A 130 4.02 12.92 -15.27
CA LYS A 130 5.43 13.12 -15.67
C LYS A 130 5.58 14.17 -16.77
N ARG A 131 4.69 14.17 -17.78
CA ARG A 131 4.66 15.17 -18.83
C ARG A 131 4.50 16.59 -18.26
N GLN A 132 3.60 16.76 -17.30
CA GLN A 132 3.38 18.04 -16.63
C GLN A 132 4.50 18.44 -15.65
N GLY A 133 5.22 17.47 -15.10
CA GLY A 133 6.35 17.67 -14.19
C GLY A 133 5.99 18.25 -12.83
N GLY A 134 6.96 18.26 -11.93
CA GLY A 134 6.83 18.85 -10.59
C GLY A 134 6.28 17.91 -9.52
N PHE A 135 5.96 16.66 -9.86
CA PHE A 135 5.39 15.68 -8.94
C PHE A 135 6.35 14.53 -8.62
N HIS A 136 6.23 14.01 -7.41
CA HIS A 136 6.80 12.77 -6.93
C HIS A 136 5.67 11.73 -6.89
N ILE A 137 5.73 10.74 -7.77
CA ILE A 137 4.59 9.93 -8.18
C ILE A 137 4.70 8.51 -7.63
N GLY A 138 3.76 8.15 -6.76
CA GLY A 138 3.53 6.80 -6.28
C GLY A 138 2.48 6.05 -7.09
N VAL A 139 2.59 4.73 -7.09
CA VAL A 139 1.63 3.80 -7.69
C VAL A 139 1.34 2.63 -6.77
N ALA A 140 0.15 2.04 -6.90
CA ALA A 140 -0.19 0.83 -6.16
C ALA A 140 0.27 -0.43 -6.88
N PHE A 141 0.60 -1.46 -6.09
CA PHE A 141 0.94 -2.80 -6.55
C PHE A 141 0.34 -3.85 -5.62
N ASN A 142 -0.24 -4.92 -6.17
CA ASN A 142 -0.75 -6.02 -5.36
C ASN A 142 0.08 -7.29 -5.54
N PRO A 143 1.02 -7.59 -4.63
CA PRO A 143 1.82 -8.82 -4.67
C PRO A 143 1.04 -10.06 -4.19
N PHE A 144 -0.12 -9.90 -3.54
CA PHE A 144 -0.88 -10.96 -2.90
C PHE A 144 -1.86 -11.64 -3.86
N LYS A 145 -1.36 -12.01 -5.03
CA LYS A 145 -2.07 -12.82 -6.03
C LYS A 145 -1.44 -14.21 -6.09
N TYR A 146 -2.27 -15.21 -5.94
CA TYR A 146 -1.81 -16.60 -5.73
C TYR A 146 -2.03 -17.52 -6.94
N ALA A 147 -2.96 -17.15 -7.83
CA ALA A 147 -3.01 -17.76 -9.15
C ALA A 147 -1.84 -17.24 -9.99
N GLU A 148 -1.08 -18.13 -10.63
CA GLU A 148 0.15 -17.77 -11.33
C GLU A 148 -0.07 -16.69 -12.39
N ALA A 149 -1.09 -16.85 -13.24
CA ALA A 149 -1.42 -15.86 -14.27
C ALA A 149 -1.82 -14.49 -13.68
N GLU A 150 -2.49 -14.46 -12.53
CA GLU A 150 -2.82 -13.20 -11.86
C GLU A 150 -1.57 -12.54 -11.25
N LYS A 151 -0.67 -13.34 -10.65
CA LYS A 151 0.61 -12.85 -10.11
C LYS A 151 1.44 -12.23 -11.23
N GLU A 152 1.62 -12.94 -12.35
CA GLU A 152 2.33 -12.45 -13.53
C GLU A 152 1.74 -11.13 -14.06
N ALA A 153 0.42 -11.07 -14.19
CA ALA A 153 -0.26 -9.86 -14.65
C ALA A 153 -0.01 -8.66 -13.72
N GLN A 154 0.10 -8.87 -12.40
CA GLN A 154 0.42 -7.79 -11.47
C GLN A 154 1.86 -7.29 -11.65
N TYR A 155 2.83 -8.19 -11.79
CA TYR A 155 4.22 -7.81 -12.01
C TYR A 155 4.42 -7.12 -13.37
N LEU A 156 3.73 -7.57 -14.42
CA LEU A 156 3.72 -6.88 -15.71
C LEU A 156 3.13 -5.46 -15.60
N LYS A 157 2.05 -5.28 -14.85
CA LYS A 157 1.49 -3.95 -14.57
C LYS A 157 2.47 -3.08 -13.78
N LEU A 158 3.17 -3.65 -12.80
CA LEU A 158 4.19 -2.94 -12.05
C LEU A 158 5.30 -2.46 -12.98
N HIS A 159 5.83 -3.35 -13.83
CA HIS A 159 6.83 -2.99 -14.84
C HIS A 159 6.39 -1.81 -15.71
N LYS A 160 5.17 -1.85 -16.25
CA LYS A 160 4.62 -0.73 -17.05
C LYS A 160 4.58 0.59 -16.27
N LYS A 161 4.21 0.56 -15.00
CA LYS A 161 4.18 1.74 -14.13
C LYS A 161 5.57 2.30 -13.88
N MET A 162 6.57 1.43 -13.69
CA MET A 162 7.98 1.83 -13.52
C MET A 162 8.51 2.49 -14.81
N LYS A 163 8.27 1.87 -15.96
CA LYS A 163 8.67 2.43 -17.26
C LYS A 163 7.96 3.75 -17.60
N ALA A 164 6.71 3.90 -17.18
CA ALA A 164 5.97 5.17 -17.31
C ALA A 164 6.55 6.31 -16.46
N GLY A 165 7.43 5.99 -15.50
CA GLY A 165 8.14 6.97 -14.69
C GLY A 165 7.61 7.15 -13.27
N ALA A 166 6.91 6.17 -12.69
CA ALA A 166 6.59 6.20 -11.26
C ALA A 166 7.87 6.31 -10.42
N ASP A 167 7.83 7.04 -9.31
CA ASP A 167 8.97 7.28 -8.43
C ASP A 167 9.00 6.31 -7.24
N TYR A 168 7.83 5.83 -6.80
CA TYR A 168 7.71 4.86 -5.71
C TYR A 168 6.46 3.99 -5.85
N VAL A 169 6.44 2.92 -5.07
CA VAL A 169 5.38 1.91 -5.08
C VAL A 169 4.84 1.73 -3.67
N ILE A 170 3.52 1.67 -3.51
CA ILE A 170 2.88 1.20 -2.28
C ILE A 170 2.19 -0.14 -2.57
N THR A 171 2.46 -1.17 -1.77
CA THR A 171 1.80 -2.46 -1.95
C THR A 171 0.33 -2.41 -1.50
N GLN A 172 -0.47 -3.38 -1.94
CA GLN A 172 -1.76 -3.65 -1.29
C GLN A 172 -1.53 -4.09 0.16
N LEU A 173 -2.54 -3.93 1.01
CA LEU A 173 -2.54 -4.47 2.36
C LEU A 173 -2.45 -5.99 2.32
N GLY A 174 -1.54 -6.54 3.10
CA GLY A 174 -1.40 -7.99 3.23
C GLY A 174 -0.41 -8.42 4.30
N TYR A 175 -0.49 -9.69 4.65
CA TYR A 175 0.22 -10.28 5.79
C TYR A 175 1.18 -11.41 5.37
N ASP A 176 1.46 -11.53 4.08
CA ASP A 176 2.38 -12.50 3.50
C ASP A 176 3.76 -11.84 3.29
N MET A 177 4.68 -12.10 4.23
CA MET A 177 6.02 -11.52 4.19
C MET A 177 6.84 -12.03 3.01
N ALA A 178 6.60 -13.28 2.55
CA ALA A 178 7.32 -13.78 1.39
C ALA A 178 6.89 -13.08 0.09
N ALA A 179 5.60 -12.77 -0.06
CA ALA A 179 5.13 -11.96 -1.19
C ALA A 179 5.71 -10.53 -1.18
N LEU A 180 5.93 -9.96 0.01
CA LEU A 180 6.61 -8.66 0.15
C LEU A 180 8.11 -8.78 -0.21
N GLN A 181 8.80 -9.84 0.23
CA GLN A 181 10.19 -10.12 -0.15
C GLN A 181 10.32 -10.27 -1.67
N ASP A 182 9.44 -11.05 -2.30
CA ASP A 182 9.39 -11.22 -3.76
C ASP A 182 9.23 -9.88 -4.48
N ALA A 183 8.34 -9.02 -3.96
CA ALA A 183 8.08 -7.69 -4.54
C ALA A 183 9.31 -6.78 -4.47
N HIS A 184 10.02 -6.77 -3.33
CA HIS A 184 11.25 -6.02 -3.18
C HIS A 184 12.36 -6.57 -4.07
N ALA A 185 12.55 -7.91 -4.07
CA ALA A 185 13.54 -8.58 -4.89
C ALA A 185 13.33 -8.33 -6.40
N PHE A 186 12.08 -8.27 -6.85
CA PHE A 186 11.75 -7.94 -8.24
C PHE A 186 12.29 -6.56 -8.63
N LEU A 187 12.08 -5.53 -7.81
CA LEU A 187 12.59 -4.18 -8.10
C LEU A 187 14.12 -4.16 -8.13
N VAL A 188 14.76 -4.81 -7.17
CA VAL A 188 16.23 -4.88 -7.11
C VAL A 188 16.82 -5.59 -8.33
N GLN A 189 16.27 -6.74 -8.72
CA GLN A 189 16.77 -7.54 -9.84
C GLN A 189 16.60 -6.84 -11.20
N HIS A 190 15.52 -6.10 -11.36
CA HIS A 190 15.28 -5.31 -12.57
C HIS A 190 15.96 -3.94 -12.54
N GLN A 191 16.79 -3.70 -11.52
CA GLN A 191 17.55 -2.44 -11.34
C GLN A 191 16.65 -1.20 -11.34
N TYR A 192 15.42 -1.36 -10.85
CA TYR A 192 14.53 -0.22 -10.67
C TYR A 192 14.98 0.65 -9.51
N ALA A 193 15.17 1.94 -9.77
CA ALA A 193 15.54 2.93 -8.74
C ALA A 193 14.37 3.29 -7.81
N GLN A 194 13.17 2.85 -8.14
CA GLN A 194 11.94 3.18 -7.43
C GLN A 194 11.93 2.54 -6.04
N LYS A 195 11.39 3.31 -5.10
CA LYS A 195 11.26 2.88 -3.70
C LYS A 195 9.95 2.12 -3.50
N ILE A 196 9.98 1.11 -2.63
CA ILE A 196 8.80 0.32 -2.27
C ILE A 196 8.44 0.52 -0.80
N LEU A 197 7.14 0.68 -0.53
CA LEU A 197 6.53 0.75 0.79
C LEU A 197 5.51 -0.38 0.93
N ALA A 198 5.49 -1.04 2.07
CA ALA A 198 4.47 -2.05 2.37
C ALA A 198 3.23 -1.39 2.99
N CYS A 199 2.03 -1.71 2.50
CA CYS A 199 0.81 -1.35 3.22
C CYS A 199 0.61 -2.32 4.38
N VAL A 200 0.50 -1.77 5.59
CA VAL A 200 0.36 -2.51 6.85
C VAL A 200 -0.81 -1.97 7.66
N MET A 201 -1.39 -2.80 8.52
CA MET A 201 -2.51 -2.41 9.38
C MET A 201 -2.57 -3.31 10.61
N PRO A 202 -2.82 -2.76 11.82
CA PRO A 202 -3.20 -3.58 12.95
C PRO A 202 -4.50 -4.33 12.66
N LEU A 203 -4.42 -5.65 12.41
CA LEU A 203 -5.56 -6.47 12.01
C LEU A 203 -6.34 -6.94 13.22
N THR A 204 -7.38 -6.21 13.60
CA THR A 204 -8.35 -6.65 14.60
C THR A 204 -9.36 -7.65 14.00
N LEU A 205 -10.00 -8.45 14.85
CA LEU A 205 -11.08 -9.35 14.41
C LEU A 205 -12.20 -8.59 13.68
N ALA A 206 -12.59 -7.42 14.21
CA ALA A 206 -13.63 -6.59 13.59
C ALA A 206 -13.23 -6.12 12.19
N ARG A 207 -11.97 -5.67 12.00
CA ARG A 207 -11.43 -5.28 10.67
C ARG A 207 -11.39 -6.46 9.71
N ALA A 208 -10.94 -7.63 10.17
CA ALA A 208 -10.90 -8.85 9.37
C ALA A 208 -12.31 -9.28 8.91
N GLN A 209 -13.28 -9.30 9.82
CA GLN A 209 -14.67 -9.62 9.52
C GLN A 209 -15.30 -8.59 8.56
N PHE A 210 -15.03 -7.30 8.75
CA PHE A 210 -15.49 -6.24 7.84
C PHE A 210 -14.97 -6.46 6.41
N MET A 211 -13.67 -6.71 6.25
CA MET A 211 -13.05 -6.91 4.94
C MET A 211 -13.62 -8.13 4.21
N LEU A 212 -13.88 -9.22 4.93
CA LEU A 212 -14.51 -10.41 4.36
C LEU A 212 -15.97 -10.16 3.98
N LYS A 213 -16.74 -9.54 4.87
CA LYS A 213 -18.15 -9.21 4.63
C LYS A 213 -18.33 -8.32 3.40
N HIS A 214 -17.48 -7.30 3.26
CA HIS A 214 -17.55 -6.34 2.16
C HIS A 214 -16.71 -6.74 0.95
N LYS A 215 -16.04 -7.91 0.99
CA LYS A 215 -15.20 -8.44 -0.10
C LYS A 215 -14.22 -7.37 -0.60
N VAL A 216 -13.49 -6.75 0.33
CA VAL A 216 -12.54 -5.68 -0.01
C VAL A 216 -11.52 -6.20 -1.01
N ALA A 217 -11.42 -5.52 -2.15
CA ALA A 217 -10.67 -6.01 -3.30
C ALA A 217 -9.17 -6.17 -3.00
N GLY A 218 -8.64 -7.34 -3.35
CA GLY A 218 -7.20 -7.60 -3.31
C GLY A 218 -6.62 -7.90 -1.93
N ILE A 219 -7.42 -7.88 -0.86
CA ILE A 219 -7.00 -8.26 0.50
C ILE A 219 -7.35 -9.73 0.75
N VAL A 220 -6.42 -10.47 1.34
CA VAL A 220 -6.59 -11.89 1.66
C VAL A 220 -6.59 -12.06 3.18
N ILE A 221 -7.71 -12.53 3.72
CA ILE A 221 -7.88 -12.95 5.11
C ILE A 221 -8.18 -14.45 5.11
N THR A 222 -7.30 -15.23 5.72
CA THR A 222 -7.45 -16.68 5.76
C THR A 222 -8.35 -17.12 6.93
N PRO A 223 -9.00 -18.30 6.85
CA PRO A 223 -9.74 -18.86 7.99
C PRO A 223 -8.87 -19.00 9.23
N HIS A 224 -7.59 -19.33 9.06
CA HIS A 224 -6.64 -19.45 10.16
C HIS A 224 -6.42 -18.10 10.88
N MET A 225 -6.22 -17.01 10.13
CA MET A 225 -6.10 -15.67 10.70
C MET A 225 -7.32 -15.29 11.55
N LEU A 226 -8.52 -15.60 11.05
CA LEU A 226 -9.75 -15.36 11.81
C LEU A 226 -9.80 -16.17 13.10
N GLN A 227 -9.37 -17.43 13.06
CA GLN A 227 -9.35 -18.29 14.24
C GLN A 227 -8.41 -17.74 15.31
N VAL A 228 -7.19 -17.31 14.94
CA VAL A 228 -6.25 -16.68 15.88
C VAL A 228 -6.86 -15.42 16.50
N LEU A 229 -7.40 -14.51 15.67
CA LEU A 229 -8.01 -13.27 16.14
C LEU A 229 -9.23 -13.51 17.04
N GLN A 230 -10.00 -14.55 16.76
CA GLN A 230 -11.14 -14.95 17.60
C GLN A 230 -10.66 -15.45 18.97
N GLN A 231 -9.64 -16.31 19.01
CA GLN A 231 -9.07 -16.81 20.25
C GLN A 231 -8.46 -15.69 21.10
N GLU A 232 -7.72 -14.77 20.48
CA GLU A 232 -7.18 -13.58 21.19
C GLU A 232 -8.30 -12.77 21.84
N LYS A 233 -9.40 -12.54 21.12
CA LYS A 233 -10.57 -11.84 21.67
C LYS A 233 -11.18 -12.57 22.85
N GLU A 234 -11.36 -13.89 22.75
CA GLU A 234 -11.92 -14.73 23.83
C GLU A 234 -11.05 -14.76 25.09
N GLN A 235 -9.74 -14.66 24.90
CA GLN A 235 -8.74 -14.63 25.98
C GLN A 235 -8.46 -13.21 26.53
N GLY A 236 -9.06 -12.17 25.95
CA GLY A 236 -8.78 -10.79 26.31
C GLY A 236 -7.40 -10.28 25.91
N LEU A 237 -6.76 -10.93 24.94
CA LEU A 237 -5.43 -10.57 24.42
C LEU A 237 -5.57 -9.56 23.28
N SER A 238 -5.68 -8.28 23.62
CA SER A 238 -5.90 -7.21 22.62
C SER A 238 -4.61 -6.75 21.91
N ASP A 239 -3.45 -6.93 22.54
CA ASP A 239 -2.20 -6.33 22.07
C ASP A 239 -1.52 -7.09 20.93
N GLY A 240 -1.83 -8.38 20.73
CA GLY A 240 -1.26 -9.23 19.70
C GLY A 240 -1.35 -8.62 18.28
N VAL A 241 -2.43 -7.89 17.99
CA VAL A 241 -2.62 -7.21 16.69
C VAL A 241 -1.60 -6.11 16.45
N TYR A 242 -1.24 -5.35 17.50
CA TYR A 242 -0.25 -4.27 17.42
C TYR A 242 1.17 -4.83 17.39
N VAL A 243 1.45 -5.87 18.17
CA VAL A 243 2.74 -6.58 18.14
C VAL A 243 3.00 -7.12 16.73
N ARG A 244 2.04 -7.84 16.12
CA ARG A 244 2.19 -8.33 14.74
C ARG A 244 2.43 -7.21 13.73
N CYS A 245 1.70 -6.09 13.85
CA CYS A 245 1.91 -4.94 12.97
C CYS A 245 3.30 -4.32 13.16
N ALA A 246 3.78 -4.15 14.40
CA ALA A 246 5.11 -3.65 14.71
C ALA A 246 6.20 -4.55 14.12
N LEU A 247 6.10 -5.87 14.31
CA LEU A 247 7.03 -6.84 13.75
C LEU A 247 7.04 -6.79 12.21
N GLN A 248 5.89 -6.67 11.56
CA GLN A 248 5.80 -6.53 10.10
C GLN A 248 6.50 -5.25 9.62
N ILE A 249 6.32 -4.13 10.31
CA ILE A 249 7.02 -2.87 10.02
C ILE A 249 8.53 -3.05 10.14
N LEU A 250 9.01 -3.67 11.22
CA LEU A 250 10.44 -3.92 11.44
C LEU A 250 11.02 -4.89 10.41
N MET A 251 10.30 -5.95 10.06
CA MET A 251 10.72 -6.86 8.98
C MET A 251 10.83 -6.14 7.63
N CYS A 252 9.87 -5.28 7.28
CA CYS A 252 9.96 -4.46 6.06
C CYS A 252 11.20 -3.54 6.07
N ARG A 253 11.51 -2.95 7.23
CA ARG A 253 12.73 -2.14 7.40
C ARG A 253 14.00 -2.97 7.18
N HIS A 254 14.10 -4.16 7.75
CA HIS A 254 15.24 -5.06 7.56
C HIS A 254 15.40 -5.51 6.10
N LEU A 255 14.30 -5.67 5.37
CA LEU A 255 14.31 -6.01 3.95
C LEU A 255 14.73 -4.84 3.03
N GLY A 256 14.94 -3.63 3.56
CA GLY A 256 15.32 -2.47 2.77
C GLY A 256 14.16 -1.75 2.10
N PHE A 257 12.93 -1.95 2.55
CA PHE A 257 11.80 -1.10 2.13
C PHE A 257 12.08 0.35 2.50
N ALA A 258 11.60 1.28 1.68
CA ALA A 258 11.72 2.72 1.97
C ALA A 258 10.77 3.18 3.09
N GLY A 259 9.83 2.34 3.46
CA GLY A 259 8.88 2.63 4.52
C GLY A 259 7.65 1.74 4.49
N VAL A 260 6.64 2.17 5.23
CA VAL A 260 5.32 1.54 5.24
C VAL A 260 4.21 2.57 5.04
N HIS A 261 3.09 2.13 4.49
CA HIS A 261 1.83 2.84 4.48
C HIS A 261 0.93 2.22 5.57
N LEU A 262 0.74 2.95 6.65
CA LEU A 262 -0.01 2.52 7.82
C LEU A 262 -1.48 2.87 7.63
N SER A 263 -2.30 1.87 7.34
CA SER A 263 -3.73 2.01 7.12
C SER A 263 -4.53 1.73 8.38
N ALA A 264 -5.69 2.38 8.51
CA ALA A 264 -6.67 2.20 9.59
C ALA A 264 -6.08 2.23 11.02
N CYS A 265 -5.07 3.06 11.26
CA CYS A 265 -4.44 3.28 12.57
C CYS A 265 -4.40 4.78 12.86
N HIS A 266 -5.56 5.39 13.01
CA HIS A 266 -5.71 6.84 13.16
C HIS A 266 -6.06 7.29 14.58
N GLN A 267 -6.48 6.37 15.45
CA GLN A 267 -6.73 6.70 16.86
C GLN A 267 -5.40 6.96 17.58
N PRO A 268 -5.28 8.04 18.37
CA PRO A 268 -4.04 8.35 19.08
C PRO A 268 -3.55 7.22 19.99
N GLU A 269 -4.49 6.52 20.62
CA GLU A 269 -4.21 5.38 21.51
C GLU A 269 -3.64 4.21 20.72
N GLU A 270 -4.22 3.88 19.55
CA GLU A 270 -3.72 2.83 18.66
C GLU A 270 -2.31 3.17 18.17
N GLN A 271 -2.08 4.43 17.76
CA GLN A 271 -0.76 4.89 17.33
C GLN A 271 0.27 4.78 18.44
N SER A 272 -0.06 5.27 19.65
CA SER A 272 0.84 5.21 20.80
C SER A 272 1.20 3.78 21.18
N LEU A 273 0.22 2.88 21.12
CA LEU A 273 0.43 1.46 21.39
C LEU A 273 1.33 0.81 20.33
N LEU A 274 1.11 1.10 19.05
CA LEU A 274 1.94 0.61 17.96
C LEU A 274 3.38 1.17 18.04
N GLU A 275 3.54 2.46 18.32
CA GLU A 275 4.86 3.07 18.53
C GLU A 275 5.63 2.40 19.66
N ARG A 276 4.95 2.13 20.80
CA ARG A 276 5.56 1.41 21.91
C ARG A 276 6.10 0.05 21.49
N TYR A 277 5.35 -0.75 20.73
CA TYR A 277 5.81 -2.06 20.30
C TYR A 277 6.91 -1.98 19.23
N ILE A 278 6.88 -0.98 18.34
CA ILE A 278 7.99 -0.75 17.42
C ILE A 278 9.28 -0.46 18.21
N GLU A 279 9.24 0.39 19.24
CA GLU A 279 10.41 0.69 20.07
C GLU A 279 10.86 -0.54 20.87
N GLU A 280 9.93 -1.29 21.46
CA GLU A 280 10.21 -2.50 22.24
C GLU A 280 10.95 -3.56 21.41
N TYR A 281 10.50 -3.80 20.18
CA TYR A 281 11.09 -4.84 19.31
C TYR A 281 12.13 -4.33 18.31
N ARG A 282 12.48 -3.05 18.32
CA ARG A 282 13.40 -2.44 17.36
C ARG A 282 14.79 -3.08 17.34
N HIS A 283 15.21 -3.68 18.45
CA HIS A 283 16.51 -4.32 18.61
C HIS A 283 16.59 -5.73 17.99
N LEU A 284 15.44 -6.34 17.66
CA LEU A 284 15.37 -7.67 17.08
C LEU A 284 15.90 -7.68 15.65
N SER A 285 16.59 -8.76 15.28
CA SER A 285 16.95 -9.08 13.90
C SER A 285 15.70 -9.47 13.07
N PHE A 286 15.87 -9.55 11.75
CA PHE A 286 14.79 -10.03 10.87
C PHE A 286 14.31 -11.42 11.28
N ALA A 287 15.22 -12.36 11.54
CA ALA A 287 14.88 -13.74 11.89
C ALA A 287 14.13 -13.84 13.22
N GLU A 288 14.52 -13.04 14.23
CA GLU A 288 13.80 -12.98 15.52
C GLU A 288 12.41 -12.37 15.36
N CYS A 289 12.28 -11.29 14.57
CA CYS A 289 10.96 -10.72 14.24
C CYS A 289 10.07 -11.75 13.52
N GLU A 290 10.60 -12.46 12.54
CA GLU A 290 9.89 -13.48 11.77
C GLU A 290 9.45 -14.65 12.66
N GLN A 291 10.34 -15.14 13.52
CA GLN A 291 10.01 -16.21 14.47
C GLN A 291 8.88 -15.79 15.42
N LEU A 292 8.98 -14.62 16.02
CA LEU A 292 7.96 -14.11 16.93
C LEU A 292 6.63 -13.87 16.18
N TRP A 293 6.68 -13.29 14.99
CA TRP A 293 5.51 -13.05 14.14
C TRP A 293 4.80 -14.35 13.76
N ASN A 294 5.55 -15.39 13.39
CA ASN A 294 5.01 -16.72 13.11
C ASN A 294 4.37 -17.34 14.37
N THR A 295 5.00 -17.19 15.53
CA THR A 295 4.46 -17.68 16.82
C THR A 295 3.13 -17.02 17.16
N LEU A 296 3.00 -15.71 16.92
CA LEU A 296 1.76 -14.97 17.18
C LEU A 296 0.61 -15.32 16.22
N TRP A 297 0.89 -16.00 15.12
CA TRP A 297 -0.11 -16.55 14.23
C TRP A 297 -0.44 -18.03 14.52
N GLN A 298 0.15 -18.65 15.55
CA GLN A 298 -0.16 -20.03 15.93
C GLN A 298 -1.46 -20.10 16.71
N VAL A 299 -2.27 -21.12 16.37
CA VAL A 299 -3.46 -21.47 17.15
C VAL A 299 -3.00 -22.27 18.36
N GLN A 300 -3.41 -21.91 19.58
CA GLN A 300 -2.99 -22.55 20.84
C GLN A 300 -3.55 -23.99 21.04
N THR A 301 -3.89 -24.68 19.98
CA THR A 301 -4.48 -26.03 20.03
C THR A 301 -3.48 -27.16 19.87
N GLY A 302 -2.16 -26.90 20.00
CA GLY A 302 -1.13 -27.93 19.91
C GLY A 302 -0.94 -28.55 18.51
N THR A 303 -1.67 -28.10 17.51
CA THR A 303 -1.42 -28.44 16.12
C THR A 303 -0.34 -27.54 15.57
N GLU A 304 0.71 -28.13 15.01
CA GLU A 304 1.73 -27.37 14.30
C GLU A 304 1.07 -26.44 13.29
N PHE A 305 1.50 -25.19 13.35
CA PHE A 305 1.13 -24.20 12.37
C PHE A 305 1.62 -24.66 10.99
N HIS A 306 0.69 -25.18 10.17
CA HIS A 306 0.88 -25.18 8.73
C HIS A 306 0.33 -23.86 8.19
N PRO A 307 1.15 -22.81 8.08
CA PRO A 307 0.67 -21.59 7.53
C PRO A 307 0.31 -21.83 6.07
N LYS A 308 -0.97 -21.71 5.71
CA LYS A 308 -1.25 -21.33 4.32
C LYS A 308 -0.58 -19.99 3.99
N LEU A 309 -0.25 -19.16 4.97
CA LEU A 309 0.73 -18.09 4.85
C LEU A 309 2.12 -18.63 4.48
N ALA A 310 2.61 -19.73 5.07
CA ALA A 310 3.85 -20.38 4.65
C ALA A 310 3.70 -21.17 3.33
N TYR A 311 2.50 -21.50 2.90
CA TYR A 311 2.29 -22.01 1.54
C TYR A 311 2.67 -20.95 0.49
N TYR A 312 2.55 -19.70 0.86
CA TYR A 312 2.95 -18.54 0.08
C TYR A 312 4.36 -18.04 0.40
N SER A 313 5.03 -18.60 1.42
CA SER A 313 6.37 -18.22 1.87
C SER A 313 7.49 -18.96 1.14
N ARG A 314 7.32 -19.32 -0.12
CA ARG A 314 8.44 -19.79 -0.92
C ARG A 314 9.22 -18.60 -1.43
N PRO A 315 10.54 -18.52 -1.15
CA PRO A 315 11.38 -17.54 -1.83
C PRO A 315 11.19 -17.71 -3.34
N ALA A 316 11.18 -16.60 -4.08
CA ALA A 316 11.09 -16.66 -5.53
C ALA A 316 12.14 -17.64 -6.04
N THR A 317 11.71 -18.74 -6.64
CA THR A 317 12.65 -19.72 -7.20
C THR A 317 13.36 -19.08 -8.39
N SER A 318 14.58 -19.51 -8.67
CA SER A 318 15.32 -19.05 -9.85
C SER A 318 14.50 -19.12 -11.13
N SER A 319 13.57 -20.10 -11.25
CA SER A 319 12.65 -20.24 -12.37
C SER A 319 11.57 -19.13 -12.44
N GLN A 320 11.08 -18.63 -11.30
CA GLN A 320 10.15 -17.49 -11.26
C GLN A 320 10.84 -16.20 -11.68
N ILE A 321 12.08 -16.00 -11.23
CA ILE A 321 12.93 -14.87 -11.63
C ILE A 321 13.17 -14.88 -13.14
N ILE A 322 13.52 -16.03 -13.72
CA ILE A 322 13.73 -16.18 -15.16
C ILE A 322 12.43 -15.88 -15.93
N LYS A 323 11.28 -16.30 -15.42
CA LYS A 323 9.97 -16.05 -16.05
C LYS A 323 9.62 -14.55 -16.07
N TYR A 324 9.90 -13.83 -15.00
CA TYR A 324 9.72 -12.35 -14.98
C TYR A 324 10.69 -11.65 -15.93
N GLN A 325 11.92 -12.11 -16.07
CA GLN A 325 12.88 -11.61 -17.05
C GLN A 325 12.38 -11.85 -18.48
N HIS A 326 11.79 -13.02 -18.75
CA HIS A 326 11.23 -13.34 -20.07
C HIS A 326 10.03 -12.43 -20.41
N LEU A 327 9.12 -12.20 -19.47
CA LEU A 327 7.99 -11.27 -19.65
C LEU A 327 8.47 -9.83 -19.90
N HIS A 328 9.55 -9.41 -19.26
CA HIS A 328 10.20 -8.12 -19.48
C HIS A 328 10.71 -8.00 -20.93
N LEU A 329 11.45 -8.99 -21.41
CA LEU A 329 12.00 -9.02 -22.77
C LEU A 329 10.89 -9.04 -23.84
N MET A 330 9.82 -9.82 -23.63
CA MET A 330 8.67 -9.84 -24.54
C MET A 330 7.94 -8.48 -24.56
N HIS A 331 7.84 -7.81 -23.41
CA HIS A 331 7.21 -6.51 -23.33
C HIS A 331 8.00 -5.44 -24.06
N ASP A 332 9.31 -5.39 -23.85
CA ASP A 332 10.18 -4.40 -24.51
C ASP A 332 10.16 -4.62 -26.04
N ALA A 333 10.21 -5.86 -26.52
CA ALA A 333 10.09 -6.19 -27.95
C ALA A 333 8.77 -5.75 -28.59
N LEU A 334 7.66 -5.73 -27.81
CA LEU A 334 6.35 -5.25 -28.29
C LEU A 334 6.23 -3.73 -28.36
N PHE A 335 7.05 -2.99 -27.62
CA PHE A 335 7.02 -1.52 -27.59
C PHE A 335 8.14 -0.85 -28.38
N GLU A 336 9.25 -1.53 -28.63
CA GLU A 336 10.34 -1.03 -29.48
C GLU A 336 10.02 -1.15 -30.99
N SER A 337 8.98 -1.92 -31.37
CA SER A 337 8.54 -2.10 -32.75
C SER A 337 7.49 -1.08 -33.20
N LYS A 338 7.31 0.03 -32.50
CA LYS A 338 6.49 1.17 -32.88
C LYS A 338 7.29 2.47 -32.78
#